data_1fdf477082bff3eff4ab52d35fdf195d
#
_entry.id   1fdf477082bff3eff4ab52d35fdf195d
#
_cell.length_a   1.000
_cell.length_b   1.000
_cell.length_c   1.000
_cell.angle_alpha   90.00
_cell.angle_beta   90.00
_cell.angle_gamma   90.00
#
_symmetry.space_group_name_H-M   'P 1'
#
loop_
_entity.id
_entity.type
_entity.pdbx_description
1 polymer ?
#
loop_
_entity_poly.entity_id
_entity_poly.type
_entity_poly.pdbx_seq_one_letter_code
_entity_poly.pdbx_strand_id
1 'polypeptide(L)'
;KLKEVVLYENLGSMYDKTIRISKISKFFSQAFNVNPSLAEQASLLSKADLVSEMVGEFPELQGVMGGYYASEMNYPELVSKAISEHYKPKGLLDSIPTTSLGGILSMSDKIDTLTSFFVIDKKPSGSKDPLALRRSASGIVQILIGFNLKISIDELFKYSLTLHNNVLISVEEELKNFIIDRLRIILKTEEIKPDIIDSVLSLDNINNVPFLIIYKRIHLLNKIISLDEFNMFLVNFKRLNNILKSEDLSKYNSLNVNVDLLKTSFETNLCEMINDINDLSTKLQNELNIQEIVL
;
A
#
# COMPACT_ATOMS: atom_id res chain seq x y z
N LYS A 1 24.47 -11.53 21.36
CA LYS A 1 24.97 -10.28 20.76
C LYS A 1 23.81 -9.38 20.27
N LEU A 2 22.88 -9.79 19.35
CA LEU A 2 21.75 -8.94 18.92
C LEU A 2 20.82 -8.51 20.05
N LYS A 3 20.71 -9.26 21.14
CA LYS A 3 19.97 -8.88 22.36
C LYS A 3 20.62 -7.72 23.12
N GLU A 4 21.90 -7.48 22.90
CA GLU A 4 22.70 -6.42 23.53
C GLU A 4 22.72 -5.14 22.68
N VAL A 5 22.32 -5.23 21.39
CA VAL A 5 22.22 -4.09 20.50
C VAL A 5 20.85 -3.43 20.68
N VAL A 6 20.82 -2.26 21.31
CA VAL A 6 19.61 -1.50 21.54
C VAL A 6 19.07 -0.95 20.20
N LEU A 7 17.79 -1.18 19.90
CA LEU A 7 17.16 -0.59 18.73
C LEU A 7 16.91 0.90 18.92
N TYR A 8 16.20 1.23 19.97
CA TYR A 8 15.89 2.58 20.42
C TYR A 8 15.34 2.53 21.85
N GLU A 9 15.35 3.64 22.58
CA GLU A 9 14.75 3.74 23.91
C GLU A 9 13.28 3.29 23.86
N ASN A 10 12.89 2.38 24.75
CA ASN A 10 11.54 1.78 24.85
C ASN A 10 11.11 0.86 23.68
N LEU A 11 11.98 0.54 22.70
CA LEU A 11 11.67 -0.36 21.59
C LEU A 11 12.36 -1.73 21.69
N GLY A 12 13.14 -1.95 22.75
CA GLY A 12 13.88 -3.19 22.96
C GLY A 12 15.16 -3.28 22.12
N SER A 13 15.59 -4.50 21.85
CA SER A 13 16.82 -4.82 21.15
C SER A 13 16.61 -5.06 19.65
N MET A 14 17.71 -5.14 18.88
CA MET A 14 17.67 -5.59 17.48
C MET A 14 17.19 -7.03 17.36
N TYR A 15 17.37 -7.86 18.38
CA TYR A 15 16.78 -9.20 18.44
C TYR A 15 15.26 -9.13 18.51
N ASP A 16 14.69 -8.27 19.36
CA ASP A 16 13.24 -8.08 19.47
C ASP A 16 12.64 -7.60 18.14
N LYS A 17 13.33 -6.68 17.46
CA LYS A 17 12.98 -6.25 16.10
C LYS A 17 12.94 -7.43 15.13
N THR A 18 13.97 -8.28 15.12
CA THR A 18 14.01 -9.48 14.24
C THR A 18 12.84 -10.43 14.49
N ILE A 19 12.45 -10.61 15.74
CA ILE A 19 11.27 -11.43 16.10
C ILE A 19 9.98 -10.81 15.58
N ARG A 20 9.81 -9.49 15.67
CA ARG A 20 8.62 -8.81 15.11
C ARG A 20 8.60 -8.90 13.58
N ILE A 21 9.72 -8.65 12.91
CA ILE A 21 9.86 -8.81 11.44
C ILE A 21 9.48 -10.23 11.02
N SER A 22 9.96 -11.25 11.74
CA SER A 22 9.66 -12.65 11.46
C SER A 22 8.17 -12.95 11.52
N LYS A 23 7.46 -12.44 12.54
CA LYS A 23 6.01 -12.59 12.68
C LYS A 23 5.25 -11.87 11.57
N ILE A 24 5.66 -10.64 11.21
CA ILE A 24 5.05 -9.85 10.12
C ILE A 24 5.26 -10.55 8.78
N SER A 25 6.49 -11.03 8.48
CA SER A 25 6.80 -11.76 7.26
C SER A 25 5.98 -13.06 7.14
N LYS A 26 5.80 -13.78 8.23
CA LYS A 26 4.98 -14.98 8.26
C LYS A 26 3.50 -14.65 8.00
N PHE A 27 3.00 -13.55 8.57
CA PHE A 27 1.62 -13.09 8.35
C PHE A 27 1.35 -12.76 6.87
N PHE A 28 2.26 -12.04 6.21
CA PHE A 28 2.09 -11.66 4.80
C PHE A 28 2.60 -12.70 3.78
N SER A 29 3.11 -13.87 4.23
CA SER A 29 3.72 -14.87 3.35
C SER A 29 2.79 -15.34 2.23
N GLN A 30 1.51 -15.49 2.50
CA GLN A 30 0.51 -15.88 1.49
C GLN A 30 0.34 -14.81 0.41
N ALA A 31 0.33 -13.52 0.77
CA ALA A 31 0.18 -12.42 -0.18
C ALA A 31 1.34 -12.36 -1.19
N PHE A 32 2.54 -12.78 -0.78
CA PHE A 32 3.74 -12.85 -1.61
C PHE A 32 3.93 -14.23 -2.30
N ASN A 33 3.04 -15.18 -2.05
CA ASN A 33 3.20 -16.57 -2.48
C ASN A 33 4.56 -17.18 -2.05
N VAL A 34 4.94 -16.95 -0.79
CA VAL A 34 6.19 -17.40 -0.18
C VAL A 34 5.90 -18.43 0.91
N ASN A 35 6.77 -19.45 1.03
CA ASN A 35 6.67 -20.40 2.13
C ASN A 35 6.91 -19.68 3.48
N PRO A 36 5.96 -19.77 4.45
CA PRO A 36 6.07 -19.10 5.74
C PRO A 36 7.35 -19.42 6.52
N SER A 37 7.85 -20.67 6.43
CA SER A 37 9.08 -21.08 7.11
C SER A 37 10.32 -20.42 6.50
N LEU A 38 10.36 -20.22 5.17
CA LEU A 38 11.45 -19.49 4.53
C LEU A 38 11.41 -17.99 4.88
N ALA A 39 10.21 -17.41 4.94
CA ALA A 39 10.04 -16.02 5.35
C ALA A 39 10.51 -15.81 6.80
N GLU A 40 10.16 -16.71 7.70
CA GLU A 40 10.62 -16.73 9.09
C GLU A 40 12.13 -16.86 9.19
N GLN A 41 12.72 -17.83 8.49
CA GLN A 41 14.17 -18.07 8.48
C GLN A 41 14.96 -16.84 7.97
N ALA A 42 14.57 -16.29 6.82
CA ALA A 42 15.23 -15.10 6.26
C ALA A 42 15.13 -13.90 7.22
N SER A 43 13.97 -13.73 7.87
CA SER A 43 13.74 -12.64 8.83
C SER A 43 14.63 -12.74 10.06
N LEU A 44 14.74 -13.93 10.65
CA LEU A 44 15.57 -14.16 11.83
C LEU A 44 17.06 -13.94 11.56
N LEU A 45 17.51 -14.16 10.33
CA LEU A 45 18.89 -13.98 9.91
C LEU A 45 19.20 -12.55 9.42
N SER A 46 18.18 -11.77 9.06
CA SER A 46 18.32 -10.52 8.32
C SER A 46 19.18 -9.44 8.98
N LYS A 47 19.33 -9.48 10.29
CA LYS A 47 20.11 -8.51 11.08
C LYS A 47 21.34 -9.13 11.75
N ALA A 48 21.67 -10.38 11.41
CA ALA A 48 22.78 -11.09 12.06
C ALA A 48 24.17 -10.46 11.76
N ASP A 49 24.31 -9.81 10.63
CA ASP A 49 25.54 -9.14 10.21
C ASP A 49 25.85 -7.86 11.02
N LEU A 50 24.87 -7.28 11.69
CA LEU A 50 25.07 -6.08 12.54
C LEU A 50 26.01 -6.31 13.71
N VAL A 51 26.29 -7.57 14.09
CA VAL A 51 27.21 -7.93 15.17
C VAL A 51 28.57 -8.40 14.65
N SER A 52 28.83 -8.28 13.34
CA SER A 52 30.11 -8.55 12.73
C SER A 52 31.03 -7.34 12.76
N GLU A 53 32.34 -7.57 12.85
CA GLU A 53 33.33 -6.49 12.78
C GLU A 53 33.27 -5.76 11.44
N MET A 54 33.02 -6.49 10.36
CA MET A 54 32.92 -5.93 9.01
C MET A 54 31.83 -4.84 8.91
N VAL A 55 30.63 -5.09 9.43
CA VAL A 55 29.54 -4.09 9.43
C VAL A 55 29.76 -3.01 10.48
N GLY A 56 30.52 -3.31 11.55
CA GLY A 56 30.97 -2.32 12.53
C GLY A 56 31.90 -1.29 11.90
N GLU A 57 32.84 -1.69 11.07
CA GLU A 57 33.77 -0.81 10.35
C GLU A 57 33.13 -0.17 9.09
N PHE A 58 32.28 -0.91 8.39
CA PHE A 58 31.63 -0.48 7.14
C PHE A 58 30.11 -0.61 7.23
N PRO A 59 29.41 0.34 7.89
CA PRO A 59 27.97 0.27 8.11
C PRO A 59 27.13 0.25 6.82
N GLU A 60 27.66 0.75 5.70
CA GLU A 60 27.01 0.72 4.40
C GLU A 60 26.86 -0.69 3.80
N LEU A 61 27.66 -1.65 4.30
CA LEU A 61 27.63 -3.06 3.88
C LEU A 61 26.57 -3.89 4.61
N GLN A 62 25.82 -3.30 5.54
CA GLN A 62 24.74 -4.01 6.23
C GLN A 62 23.72 -4.56 5.24
N GLY A 63 23.28 -5.80 5.48
CA GLY A 63 22.43 -6.58 4.59
C GLY A 63 23.23 -7.30 3.51
N VAL A 64 24.12 -6.63 2.80
CA VAL A 64 25.00 -7.25 1.79
C VAL A 64 25.87 -8.30 2.44
N MET A 65 26.56 -7.96 3.52
CA MET A 65 27.39 -8.92 4.28
C MET A 65 26.55 -10.03 4.90
N GLY A 66 25.33 -9.72 5.36
CA GLY A 66 24.40 -10.72 5.84
C GLY A 66 24.08 -11.79 4.78
N GLY A 67 23.88 -11.37 3.53
CA GLY A 67 23.69 -12.27 2.39
C GLY A 67 24.92 -13.15 2.12
N TYR A 68 26.13 -12.57 2.12
CA TYR A 68 27.38 -13.33 1.96
C TYR A 68 27.56 -14.35 3.08
N TYR A 69 27.39 -13.97 4.34
CA TYR A 69 27.50 -14.90 5.46
C TYR A 69 26.46 -16.03 5.39
N ALA A 70 25.21 -15.72 4.99
CA ALA A 70 24.20 -16.75 4.81
C ALA A 70 24.59 -17.74 3.69
N SER A 71 25.15 -17.25 2.59
CA SER A 71 25.63 -18.08 1.48
C SER A 71 26.79 -19.01 1.93
N GLU A 72 27.78 -18.47 2.63
CA GLU A 72 28.92 -19.26 3.16
C GLU A 72 28.47 -20.29 4.19
N MET A 73 27.40 -20.05 4.92
CA MET A 73 26.79 -20.99 5.85
C MET A 73 25.87 -22.01 5.17
N ASN A 74 25.83 -22.05 3.84
CA ASN A 74 25.01 -22.96 3.03
C ASN A 74 23.50 -22.80 3.24
N TYR A 75 23.01 -21.58 3.56
CA TYR A 75 21.59 -21.29 3.49
C TYR A 75 21.11 -21.24 2.03
N PRO A 76 19.84 -21.54 1.75
CA PRO A 76 19.31 -21.46 0.40
C PRO A 76 19.60 -20.11 -0.28
N GLU A 77 19.95 -20.11 -1.56
CA GLU A 77 20.26 -18.90 -2.33
C GLU A 77 19.18 -17.82 -2.22
N LEU A 78 17.89 -18.22 -2.23
CA LEU A 78 16.78 -17.30 -2.03
C LEU A 78 16.84 -16.58 -0.69
N VAL A 79 17.27 -17.25 0.38
CA VAL A 79 17.43 -16.67 1.72
C VAL A 79 18.58 -15.68 1.73
N SER A 80 19.73 -16.07 1.21
CA SER A 80 20.92 -15.21 1.13
C SER A 80 20.64 -13.95 0.30
N LYS A 81 19.97 -14.11 -0.82
CA LYS A 81 19.57 -13.00 -1.68
C LYS A 81 18.54 -12.08 -1.01
N ALA A 82 17.53 -12.64 -0.34
CA ALA A 82 16.56 -11.86 0.40
C ALA A 82 17.21 -11.03 1.51
N ILE A 83 18.17 -11.60 2.24
CA ILE A 83 18.93 -10.90 3.27
C ILE A 83 19.75 -9.75 2.65
N SER A 84 20.41 -9.97 1.51
CA SER A 84 21.22 -8.91 0.87
C SER A 84 20.38 -7.75 0.35
N GLU A 85 19.14 -7.99 -0.03
CA GLU A 85 18.26 -6.99 -0.65
C GLU A 85 17.23 -6.35 0.32
N HIS A 86 17.12 -6.78 1.57
CA HIS A 86 16.02 -6.40 2.45
C HIS A 86 15.97 -4.90 2.84
N TYR A 87 17.05 -4.16 2.65
CA TYR A 87 17.03 -2.71 2.81
C TYR A 87 16.48 -1.95 1.60
N LYS A 88 16.37 -2.62 0.43
CA LYS A 88 15.79 -2.01 -0.78
C LYS A 88 14.26 -1.85 -0.64
N PRO A 89 13.64 -0.85 -1.26
CA PRO A 89 14.31 0.32 -1.81
C PRO A 89 14.78 1.26 -0.69
N LYS A 90 15.96 1.88 -0.85
CA LYS A 90 16.52 2.87 0.08
C LYS A 90 16.02 4.30 -0.19
N GLY A 91 15.29 4.51 -1.28
CA GLY A 91 14.74 5.79 -1.71
C GLY A 91 13.79 5.65 -2.90
N LEU A 92 13.23 6.77 -3.37
CA LEU A 92 12.22 6.76 -4.44
C LEU A 92 12.74 6.24 -5.79
N LEU A 93 14.04 6.43 -6.08
CA LEU A 93 14.66 6.02 -7.34
C LEU A 93 15.38 4.67 -7.24
N ASP A 94 15.35 4.03 -6.07
CA ASP A 94 15.99 2.73 -5.89
C ASP A 94 15.08 1.59 -6.34
N SER A 95 15.69 0.48 -6.77
CA SER A 95 14.97 -0.72 -7.15
C SER A 95 14.38 -1.44 -5.94
N ILE A 96 13.22 -2.05 -6.12
CA ILE A 96 12.67 -2.99 -5.14
C ILE A 96 13.50 -4.30 -5.13
N PRO A 97 13.38 -5.13 -4.07
CA PRO A 97 13.95 -6.47 -4.07
C PRO A 97 13.52 -7.29 -5.29
N THR A 98 14.42 -8.15 -5.79
CA THR A 98 14.17 -8.90 -7.03
C THR A 98 13.36 -10.18 -6.83
N THR A 99 13.24 -10.66 -5.58
CA THR A 99 12.52 -11.90 -5.23
C THR A 99 11.34 -11.61 -4.29
N SER A 100 10.28 -12.42 -4.36
CA SER A 100 9.16 -12.34 -3.41
C SER A 100 9.61 -12.47 -1.96
N LEU A 101 10.61 -13.33 -1.68
CA LEU A 101 11.18 -13.46 -0.33
C LEU A 101 11.92 -12.20 0.11
N GLY A 102 12.65 -11.54 -0.79
CA GLY A 102 13.27 -10.23 -0.53
C GLY A 102 12.22 -9.13 -0.33
N GLY A 103 11.18 -9.15 -1.15
CA GLY A 103 10.06 -8.20 -1.06
C GLY A 103 9.34 -8.26 0.28
N ILE A 104 8.95 -9.47 0.73
CA ILE A 104 8.27 -9.63 2.01
C ILE A 104 9.16 -9.26 3.19
N LEU A 105 10.44 -9.63 3.16
CA LEU A 105 11.39 -9.30 4.21
C LEU A 105 11.60 -7.79 4.33
N SER A 106 11.79 -7.12 3.20
CA SER A 106 11.92 -5.66 3.13
C SER A 106 10.68 -4.94 3.61
N MET A 107 9.49 -5.37 3.15
CA MET A 107 8.21 -4.77 3.57
C MET A 107 8.02 -4.92 5.07
N SER A 108 8.30 -6.11 5.62
CA SER A 108 8.14 -6.40 7.04
C SER A 108 9.07 -5.59 7.93
N ASP A 109 10.33 -5.40 7.53
CA ASP A 109 11.29 -4.53 8.24
C ASP A 109 10.82 -3.08 8.26
N LYS A 110 10.29 -2.58 7.14
CA LYS A 110 9.77 -1.22 7.02
C LYS A 110 8.47 -1.02 7.80
N ILE A 111 7.57 -2.01 7.80
CA ILE A 111 6.34 -2.00 8.60
C ILE A 111 6.69 -1.97 10.09
N ASP A 112 7.59 -2.86 10.56
CA ASP A 112 8.04 -2.86 11.95
C ASP A 112 8.67 -1.53 12.34
N THR A 113 9.50 -0.97 11.47
CA THR A 113 10.13 0.34 11.72
C THR A 113 9.07 1.44 11.91
N LEU A 114 8.12 1.56 10.98
CA LEU A 114 7.06 2.57 11.10
C LEU A 114 6.23 2.38 12.35
N THR A 115 5.73 1.16 12.56
CA THR A 115 4.87 0.84 13.71
C THR A 115 5.59 1.15 15.03
N SER A 116 6.84 0.67 15.17
CA SER A 116 7.65 0.87 16.38
C SER A 116 7.82 2.35 16.73
N PHE A 117 8.21 3.17 15.75
CA PHE A 117 8.46 4.59 16.03
C PHE A 117 7.17 5.41 16.21
N PHE A 118 6.08 5.06 15.53
CA PHE A 118 4.79 5.70 15.74
C PHE A 118 4.20 5.38 17.13
N VAL A 119 4.35 4.15 17.60
CA VAL A 119 3.90 3.74 18.94
C VAL A 119 4.58 4.55 20.05
N ILE A 120 5.86 4.93 19.89
CA ILE A 120 6.58 5.76 20.85
C ILE A 120 6.54 7.27 20.52
N ASP A 121 5.62 7.68 19.62
CA ASP A 121 5.42 9.06 19.18
C ASP A 121 6.66 9.75 18.58
N LYS A 122 7.54 8.99 17.94
CA LYS A 122 8.71 9.49 17.20
C LYS A 122 8.42 9.66 15.73
N LYS A 123 7.51 10.56 15.40
CA LYS A 123 7.09 10.85 14.02
C LYS A 123 8.03 11.85 13.35
N PRO A 124 8.21 11.78 12.01
CA PRO A 124 9.05 12.75 11.32
C PRO A 124 8.40 14.13 11.30
N SER A 125 9.13 15.14 11.77
CA SER A 125 8.73 16.54 11.74
C SER A 125 9.59 17.35 10.78
N GLY A 126 9.00 18.35 10.10
CA GLY A 126 9.71 19.18 9.15
C GLY A 126 10.34 18.42 7.97
N SER A 127 11.47 18.89 7.45
CA SER A 127 12.14 18.31 6.27
C SER A 127 13.08 17.13 6.58
N LYS A 128 13.51 16.97 7.83
CA LYS A 128 14.48 15.94 8.24
C LYS A 128 13.79 14.60 8.46
N ASP A 129 14.45 13.50 8.05
CA ASP A 129 14.01 12.11 8.24
C ASP A 129 15.14 11.26 8.86
N PRO A 130 15.58 11.57 10.10
CA PRO A 130 16.73 10.91 10.71
C PRO A 130 16.48 9.41 10.95
N LEU A 131 15.22 9.02 11.18
CA LEU A 131 14.83 7.63 11.42
C LEU A 131 14.41 6.90 10.12
N ALA A 132 14.56 7.54 8.96
CA ALA A 132 14.20 7.01 7.66
C ALA A 132 12.73 6.56 7.53
N LEU A 133 11.81 7.16 8.31
CA LEU A 133 10.39 6.76 8.32
C LEU A 133 9.71 7.08 6.99
N ARG A 134 9.98 8.26 6.39
CA ARG A 134 9.44 8.61 5.07
C ARG A 134 9.96 7.69 3.98
N ARG A 135 11.24 7.32 4.03
CA ARG A 135 11.86 6.36 3.10
C ARG A 135 11.26 4.98 3.28
N SER A 136 11.05 4.53 4.53
CA SER A 136 10.40 3.26 4.84
C SER A 136 8.97 3.20 4.29
N ALA A 137 8.17 4.26 4.50
CA ALA A 137 6.81 4.33 3.99
C ALA A 137 6.77 4.34 2.45
N SER A 138 7.62 5.13 1.79
CA SER A 138 7.73 5.12 0.33
C SER A 138 8.17 3.75 -0.19
N GLY A 139 9.07 3.07 0.51
CA GLY A 139 9.50 1.71 0.16
C GLY A 139 8.37 0.68 0.27
N ILE A 140 7.50 0.78 1.27
CA ILE A 140 6.30 -0.07 1.37
C ILE A 140 5.41 0.15 0.15
N VAL A 141 5.11 1.41 -0.20
CA VAL A 141 4.29 1.74 -1.38
C VAL A 141 4.87 1.15 -2.66
N GLN A 142 6.17 1.31 -2.89
CA GLN A 142 6.85 0.76 -4.06
C GLN A 142 6.78 -0.77 -4.10
N ILE A 143 6.92 -1.45 -2.96
CA ILE A 143 6.82 -2.91 -2.86
C ILE A 143 5.39 -3.38 -3.14
N LEU A 144 4.38 -2.72 -2.57
CA LEU A 144 2.96 -3.04 -2.80
C LEU A 144 2.61 -2.98 -4.29
N ILE A 145 3.07 -1.93 -4.98
CA ILE A 145 2.85 -1.74 -6.42
C ILE A 145 3.67 -2.75 -7.24
N GLY A 146 4.98 -2.84 -6.97
CA GLY A 146 5.90 -3.61 -7.79
C GLY A 146 5.67 -5.12 -7.74
N PHE A 147 5.20 -5.65 -6.60
CA PHE A 147 4.82 -7.06 -6.46
C PHE A 147 3.33 -7.31 -6.73
N ASN A 148 2.56 -6.30 -7.15
CA ASN A 148 1.13 -6.40 -7.42
C ASN A 148 0.31 -6.95 -6.24
N LEU A 149 0.61 -6.51 -5.01
CA LEU A 149 0.00 -7.07 -3.80
C LEU A 149 -1.42 -6.56 -3.59
N LYS A 150 -2.33 -7.48 -3.26
CA LYS A 150 -3.72 -7.17 -2.93
C LYS A 150 -3.90 -7.01 -1.41
N ILE A 151 -3.15 -6.08 -0.81
CA ILE A 151 -3.21 -5.74 0.61
C ILE A 151 -3.86 -4.36 0.72
N SER A 152 -4.85 -4.21 1.58
CA SER A 152 -5.49 -2.92 1.87
C SER A 152 -4.66 -2.09 2.86
N ILE A 153 -4.94 -0.79 2.94
CA ILE A 153 -4.29 0.09 3.92
C ILE A 153 -4.63 -0.34 5.34
N ASP A 154 -5.87 -0.79 5.57
CA ASP A 154 -6.33 -1.28 6.88
C ASP A 154 -5.61 -2.55 7.32
N GLU A 155 -5.29 -3.45 6.40
CA GLU A 155 -4.57 -4.70 6.71
C GLU A 155 -3.09 -4.48 7.01
N LEU A 156 -2.50 -3.42 6.44
CA LEU A 156 -1.05 -3.22 6.40
C LEU A 156 -0.42 -3.14 7.79
N PHE A 157 -1.04 -2.42 8.73
CA PHE A 157 -0.48 -2.19 10.06
C PHE A 157 -1.17 -2.94 11.18
N LYS A 158 -2.38 -3.42 10.95
CA LYS A 158 -3.23 -4.03 11.99
C LYS A 158 -2.51 -5.14 12.75
N TYR A 159 -1.87 -6.06 12.04
CA TYR A 159 -1.14 -7.15 12.69
C TYR A 159 0.12 -6.64 13.41
N SER A 160 0.90 -5.76 12.79
CA SER A 160 2.13 -5.22 13.39
C SER A 160 1.85 -4.46 14.70
N LEU A 161 0.75 -3.72 14.77
CA LEU A 161 0.33 -3.01 15.99
C LEU A 161 0.07 -3.98 17.17
N THR A 162 -0.45 -5.19 16.90
CA THR A 162 -0.66 -6.21 17.95
C THR A 162 0.64 -6.74 18.59
N LEU A 163 1.78 -6.48 17.95
CA LEU A 163 3.10 -6.89 18.46
C LEU A 163 3.71 -5.88 19.43
N HIS A 164 3.03 -4.77 19.67
CA HIS A 164 3.45 -3.71 20.58
C HIS A 164 2.50 -3.57 21.76
N ASN A 165 3.03 -3.13 22.91
CA ASN A 165 2.24 -2.84 24.09
C ASN A 165 1.80 -1.37 24.10
N ASN A 166 0.69 -1.07 24.78
CA ASN A 166 0.21 0.31 25.05
C ASN A 166 0.01 1.16 23.76
N VAL A 167 -0.51 0.55 22.71
CA VAL A 167 -0.79 1.24 21.44
C VAL A 167 -2.00 2.17 21.62
N LEU A 168 -1.82 3.46 21.34
CA LEU A 168 -2.92 4.41 21.29
C LEU A 168 -3.79 4.16 20.04
N ILE A 169 -5.10 4.34 20.17
CA ILE A 169 -6.07 4.13 19.07
C ILE A 169 -5.74 5.02 17.86
N SER A 170 -5.22 6.23 18.09
CA SER A 170 -4.86 7.17 17.03
C SER A 170 -3.69 6.70 16.14
N VAL A 171 -2.81 5.82 16.64
CA VAL A 171 -1.58 5.42 15.93
C VAL A 171 -1.88 4.70 14.62
N GLU A 172 -2.91 3.87 14.59
CA GLU A 172 -3.31 3.16 13.37
C GLU A 172 -3.72 4.15 12.26
N GLU A 173 -4.57 5.12 12.60
CA GLU A 173 -5.03 6.13 11.64
C GLU A 173 -3.89 7.05 11.17
N GLU A 174 -2.98 7.41 12.06
CA GLU A 174 -1.79 8.19 11.72
C GLU A 174 -0.86 7.44 10.74
N LEU A 175 -0.66 6.13 10.94
CA LEU A 175 0.11 5.29 10.03
C LEU A 175 -0.55 5.18 8.64
N LYS A 176 -1.87 5.02 8.59
CA LYS A 176 -2.65 5.00 7.34
C LYS A 176 -2.49 6.31 6.58
N ASN A 177 -2.70 7.43 7.24
CA ASN A 177 -2.53 8.76 6.65
C ASN A 177 -1.09 8.98 6.16
N PHE A 178 -0.10 8.51 6.91
CA PHE A 178 1.30 8.62 6.54
C PHE A 178 1.64 7.83 5.27
N ILE A 179 1.08 6.65 5.07
CA ILE A 179 1.23 5.86 3.83
C ILE A 179 0.52 6.54 2.65
N ILE A 180 -0.70 7.04 2.86
CA ILE A 180 -1.44 7.78 1.83
C ILE A 180 -0.65 9.01 1.36
N ASP A 181 -0.03 9.74 2.26
CA ASP A 181 0.83 10.88 1.91
C ASP A 181 2.04 10.46 1.07
N ARG A 182 2.61 9.28 1.31
CA ARG A 182 3.71 8.75 0.47
C ARG A 182 3.21 8.34 -0.91
N LEU A 183 2.02 7.75 -1.00
CA LEU A 183 1.39 7.48 -2.30
C LEU A 183 1.20 8.78 -3.11
N ARG A 184 0.68 9.84 -2.48
CA ARG A 184 0.52 11.15 -3.14
C ARG A 184 1.84 11.70 -3.69
N ILE A 185 2.94 11.53 -2.94
CA ILE A 185 4.25 11.98 -3.38
C ILE A 185 4.74 11.15 -4.58
N ILE A 186 4.60 9.82 -4.55
CA ILE A 186 4.99 8.96 -5.66
C ILE A 186 4.19 9.33 -6.92
N LEU A 187 2.87 9.43 -6.82
CA LEU A 187 1.99 9.78 -7.94
C LEU A 187 2.29 11.18 -8.52
N LYS A 188 2.72 12.13 -7.68
CA LYS A 188 3.19 13.45 -8.16
C LYS A 188 4.50 13.34 -8.95
N THR A 189 5.41 12.42 -8.61
CA THR A 189 6.61 12.18 -9.43
C THR A 189 6.30 11.52 -10.77
N GLU A 190 5.11 10.91 -10.89
CA GLU A 190 4.55 10.34 -12.13
C GLU A 190 3.69 11.38 -12.90
N GLU A 191 3.78 12.66 -12.52
CA GLU A 191 3.10 13.81 -13.16
C GLU A 191 1.55 13.74 -13.08
N ILE A 192 0.99 12.97 -12.15
CA ILE A 192 -0.45 12.92 -11.94
C ILE A 192 -0.90 14.13 -11.13
N LYS A 193 -1.97 14.81 -11.61
CA LYS A 193 -2.51 16.00 -10.97
C LYS A 193 -3.11 15.70 -9.59
N PRO A 194 -2.93 16.60 -8.59
CA PRO A 194 -3.45 16.40 -7.24
C PRO A 194 -4.97 16.18 -7.17
N ASP A 195 -5.75 16.87 -7.99
CA ASP A 195 -7.21 16.76 -8.04
C ASP A 195 -7.67 15.36 -8.45
N ILE A 196 -6.94 14.70 -9.36
CA ILE A 196 -7.20 13.31 -9.76
C ILE A 196 -6.90 12.36 -8.60
N ILE A 197 -5.78 12.56 -7.92
CA ILE A 197 -5.38 11.74 -6.78
C ILE A 197 -6.42 11.86 -5.66
N ASP A 198 -6.79 13.11 -5.31
CA ASP A 198 -7.70 13.37 -4.22
C ASP A 198 -9.13 12.91 -4.53
N SER A 199 -9.58 12.93 -5.79
CA SER A 199 -10.90 12.41 -6.19
C SER A 199 -11.05 10.91 -5.91
N VAL A 200 -10.00 10.12 -6.08
CA VAL A 200 -10.02 8.68 -5.76
C VAL A 200 -9.83 8.43 -4.27
N LEU A 201 -8.93 9.18 -3.61
CA LEU A 201 -8.64 8.99 -2.19
C LEU A 201 -9.76 9.48 -1.27
N SER A 202 -10.67 10.33 -1.76
CA SER A 202 -11.83 10.80 -1.01
C SER A 202 -13.04 9.85 -1.06
N LEU A 203 -12.95 8.72 -1.78
CA LEU A 203 -14.03 7.74 -1.83
C LEU A 203 -14.23 7.07 -0.47
N ASP A 204 -15.49 6.81 -0.13
CA ASP A 204 -15.85 6.11 1.09
C ASP A 204 -15.20 4.72 1.14
N ASN A 205 -14.76 4.31 2.33
CA ASN A 205 -14.12 3.01 2.59
C ASN A 205 -12.84 2.74 1.77
N ILE A 206 -12.17 3.78 1.28
CA ILE A 206 -10.96 3.63 0.45
C ILE A 206 -9.85 2.82 1.16
N ASN A 207 -9.76 2.91 2.49
CA ASN A 207 -8.77 2.20 3.28
C ASN A 207 -8.94 0.67 3.26
N ASN A 208 -10.15 0.17 2.97
CA ASN A 208 -10.44 -1.26 2.81
C ASN A 208 -10.16 -1.76 1.37
N VAL A 209 -9.95 -0.85 0.43
CA VAL A 209 -9.64 -1.21 -0.95
C VAL A 209 -8.16 -1.62 -1.04
N PRO A 210 -7.82 -2.73 -1.74
CA PRO A 210 -6.43 -3.10 -1.97
C PRO A 210 -5.63 -1.95 -2.58
N PHE A 211 -4.43 -1.69 -2.04
CA PHE A 211 -3.60 -0.55 -2.40
C PHE A 211 -3.30 -0.49 -3.90
N LEU A 212 -3.02 -1.64 -4.52
CA LEU A 212 -2.82 -1.76 -5.96
C LEU A 212 -4.03 -1.28 -6.76
N ILE A 213 -5.25 -1.54 -6.26
CA ILE A 213 -6.49 -1.10 -6.91
C ILE A 213 -6.62 0.42 -6.86
N ILE A 214 -6.30 1.04 -5.72
CA ILE A 214 -6.28 2.50 -5.58
C ILE A 214 -5.31 3.11 -6.60
N TYR A 215 -4.09 2.59 -6.66
CA TYR A 215 -3.06 3.05 -7.60
C TYR A 215 -3.54 2.94 -9.06
N LYS A 216 -4.09 1.77 -9.46
CA LYS A 216 -4.60 1.56 -10.81
C LYS A 216 -5.79 2.46 -11.14
N ARG A 217 -6.72 2.69 -10.19
CA ARG A 217 -7.85 3.62 -10.39
C ARG A 217 -7.39 5.04 -10.68
N ILE A 218 -6.38 5.52 -9.97
CA ILE A 218 -5.83 6.87 -10.18
C ILE A 218 -5.22 6.97 -11.58
N HIS A 219 -4.41 6.01 -12.00
CA HIS A 219 -3.81 5.99 -13.34
C HIS A 219 -4.87 5.89 -14.43
N LEU A 220 -5.88 5.05 -14.24
CA LEU A 220 -6.99 4.92 -15.18
C LEU A 220 -7.75 6.23 -15.32
N LEU A 221 -8.12 6.86 -14.20
CA LEU A 221 -8.81 8.13 -14.21
C LEU A 221 -7.98 9.22 -14.90
N ASN A 222 -6.66 9.27 -14.63
CA ASN A 222 -5.74 10.20 -15.30
C ASN A 222 -5.72 10.01 -16.83
N LYS A 223 -5.79 8.75 -17.28
CA LYS A 223 -5.88 8.43 -18.72
C LYS A 223 -7.22 8.84 -19.32
N ILE A 224 -8.33 8.53 -18.63
CA ILE A 224 -9.68 8.81 -19.13
C ILE A 224 -9.95 10.33 -19.22
N ILE A 225 -9.50 11.12 -18.25
CA ILE A 225 -9.70 12.58 -18.23
C ILE A 225 -9.08 13.26 -19.47
N SER A 226 -8.07 12.66 -20.09
CA SER A 226 -7.46 13.19 -21.30
C SER A 226 -8.26 12.93 -22.59
N LEU A 227 -9.34 12.15 -22.53
CA LEU A 227 -10.18 11.83 -23.67
C LEU A 227 -11.26 12.90 -23.89
N ASP A 228 -11.51 13.26 -25.16
CA ASP A 228 -12.52 14.27 -25.52
C ASP A 228 -13.93 13.82 -25.12
N GLU A 229 -14.23 12.53 -25.25
CA GLU A 229 -15.51 11.93 -24.85
C GLU A 229 -15.77 12.13 -23.35
N PHE A 230 -14.75 12.05 -22.52
CA PHE A 230 -14.87 12.26 -21.08
C PHE A 230 -15.19 13.73 -20.75
N ASN A 231 -14.61 14.67 -21.48
CA ASN A 231 -14.93 16.08 -21.33
C ASN A 231 -16.39 16.37 -21.68
N MET A 232 -16.93 15.76 -22.74
CA MET A 232 -18.34 15.83 -23.09
C MET A 232 -19.22 15.22 -21.99
N PHE A 233 -18.84 14.06 -21.44
CA PHE A 233 -19.51 13.43 -20.33
C PHE A 233 -19.57 14.37 -19.10
N LEU A 234 -18.44 14.99 -18.71
CA LEU A 234 -18.38 15.90 -17.56
C LEU A 234 -19.30 17.13 -17.74
N VAL A 235 -19.39 17.70 -18.94
CA VAL A 235 -20.30 18.82 -19.23
C VAL A 235 -21.75 18.39 -19.03
N ASN A 236 -22.13 17.23 -19.56
CA ASN A 236 -23.48 16.70 -19.42
C ASN A 236 -23.80 16.31 -17.99
N PHE A 237 -22.87 15.69 -17.29
CA PHE A 237 -23.01 15.34 -15.87
C PHE A 237 -23.22 16.58 -14.99
N LYS A 238 -22.47 17.66 -15.22
CA LYS A 238 -22.66 18.94 -14.52
C LYS A 238 -24.05 19.52 -14.76
N ARG A 239 -24.57 19.45 -15.99
CA ARG A 239 -25.93 19.89 -16.32
C ARG A 239 -26.99 19.08 -15.59
N LEU A 240 -26.87 17.74 -15.61
CA LEU A 240 -27.78 16.85 -14.87
C LEU A 240 -27.74 17.14 -13.36
N ASN A 241 -26.57 17.25 -12.79
CA ASN A 241 -26.40 17.54 -11.36
C ASN A 241 -27.02 18.91 -10.97
N ASN A 242 -26.93 19.92 -11.83
CA ASN A 242 -27.54 21.21 -11.59
C ASN A 242 -29.10 21.15 -11.66
N ILE A 243 -29.65 20.33 -12.55
CA ILE A 243 -31.08 20.06 -12.61
C ILE A 243 -31.53 19.35 -11.31
N LEU A 244 -30.82 18.29 -10.92
CA LEU A 244 -31.15 17.52 -9.70
C LEU A 244 -31.06 18.36 -8.41
N LYS A 245 -30.12 19.34 -8.34
CA LYS A 245 -30.01 20.24 -7.18
C LYS A 245 -31.24 21.13 -6.97
N SER A 246 -32.00 21.41 -8.02
CA SER A 246 -33.25 22.18 -7.93
C SER A 246 -34.46 21.32 -7.51
N GLU A 247 -34.32 20.00 -7.50
CA GLU A 247 -35.36 19.04 -7.15
C GLU A 247 -35.19 18.53 -5.72
N ASP A 248 -36.31 18.36 -5.02
CA ASP A 248 -36.34 17.76 -3.69
C ASP A 248 -36.34 16.23 -3.82
N LEU A 249 -35.12 15.64 -3.86
CA LEU A 249 -34.95 14.21 -4.03
C LEU A 249 -35.52 13.37 -2.86
N SER A 250 -35.81 13.99 -1.71
CA SER A 250 -36.44 13.30 -0.57
C SER A 250 -37.87 12.81 -0.86
N LYS A 251 -38.48 13.34 -1.90
CA LYS A 251 -39.82 12.93 -2.36
C LYS A 251 -39.83 11.60 -3.12
N TYR A 252 -38.65 11.12 -3.54
CA TYR A 252 -38.52 9.90 -4.34
C TYR A 252 -38.01 8.77 -3.46
N ASN A 253 -38.91 7.95 -2.91
CA ASN A 253 -38.59 6.85 -2.01
C ASN A 253 -37.94 5.63 -2.70
N SER A 254 -37.92 5.60 -4.03
CA SER A 254 -37.24 4.56 -4.80
C SER A 254 -36.71 5.13 -6.12
N LEU A 255 -35.53 4.68 -6.53
CA LEU A 255 -34.94 4.97 -7.85
C LEU A 255 -35.48 4.04 -8.96
N ASN A 256 -36.60 3.33 -8.71
CA ASN A 256 -37.20 2.45 -9.71
C ASN A 256 -37.94 3.29 -10.75
N VAL A 257 -37.42 3.22 -11.99
CA VAL A 257 -38.08 3.87 -13.13
C VAL A 257 -39.32 3.08 -13.50
N ASN A 258 -40.47 3.71 -13.55
CA ASN A 258 -41.66 3.08 -14.13
C ASN A 258 -41.59 3.17 -15.65
N VAL A 259 -41.21 2.02 -16.27
CA VAL A 259 -41.00 1.92 -17.72
C VAL A 259 -42.25 2.30 -18.54
N ASP A 260 -43.44 2.07 -18.00
CA ASP A 260 -44.71 2.39 -18.68
C ASP A 260 -44.95 3.93 -18.83
N LEU A 261 -44.20 4.73 -18.09
CA LEU A 261 -44.26 6.19 -18.18
C LEU A 261 -43.30 6.79 -19.19
N LEU A 262 -42.37 6.02 -19.72
CA LEU A 262 -41.40 6.45 -20.73
C LEU A 262 -42.10 6.65 -22.06
N LYS A 263 -42.02 7.86 -22.61
CA LYS A 263 -42.78 8.24 -23.83
C LYS A 263 -41.92 8.32 -25.07
N THR A 264 -40.61 8.44 -24.91
CA THR A 264 -39.71 8.63 -26.03
C THR A 264 -38.68 7.50 -26.11
N SER A 265 -38.19 7.22 -27.32
CA SER A 265 -37.10 6.24 -27.52
C SER A 265 -35.82 6.64 -26.76
N PHE A 266 -35.58 7.95 -26.54
CA PHE A 266 -34.44 8.41 -25.74
C PHE A 266 -34.56 8.04 -24.26
N GLU A 267 -35.75 8.15 -23.68
CA GLU A 267 -36.00 7.77 -22.28
C GLU A 267 -35.82 6.25 -22.09
N THR A 268 -36.34 5.45 -23.04
CA THR A 268 -36.21 4.00 -22.99
C THR A 268 -34.74 3.58 -23.12
N ASN A 269 -34.01 4.10 -24.11
CA ASN A 269 -32.60 3.82 -24.31
C ASN A 269 -31.75 4.24 -23.09
N LEU A 270 -32.04 5.40 -22.49
CA LEU A 270 -31.34 5.84 -21.28
C LEU A 270 -31.58 4.90 -20.11
N CYS A 271 -32.82 4.41 -19.93
CA CYS A 271 -33.16 3.45 -18.89
C CYS A 271 -32.41 2.13 -19.08
N GLU A 272 -32.34 1.61 -20.31
CA GLU A 272 -31.57 0.41 -20.66
C GLU A 272 -30.08 0.60 -20.38
N MET A 273 -29.47 1.71 -20.82
CA MET A 273 -28.07 2.02 -20.56
C MET A 273 -27.75 2.11 -19.06
N ILE A 274 -28.62 2.69 -18.26
CA ILE A 274 -28.44 2.77 -16.80
C ILE A 274 -28.47 1.37 -16.18
N ASN A 275 -29.38 0.51 -16.61
CA ASN A 275 -29.44 -0.88 -16.14
C ASN A 275 -28.20 -1.67 -16.52
N ASP A 276 -27.71 -1.54 -17.76
CA ASP A 276 -26.49 -2.18 -18.25
C ASP A 276 -25.26 -1.73 -17.43
N ILE A 277 -25.15 -0.41 -17.14
CA ILE A 277 -24.07 0.14 -16.30
C ILE A 277 -24.14 -0.41 -14.87
N ASN A 278 -25.34 -0.51 -14.29
CA ASN A 278 -25.51 -1.07 -12.95
C ASN A 278 -25.13 -2.54 -12.88
N ASP A 279 -25.55 -3.33 -13.89
CA ASP A 279 -25.20 -4.75 -14.00
C ASP A 279 -23.68 -4.94 -14.20
N LEU A 280 -23.06 -4.12 -15.06
CA LEU A 280 -21.62 -4.13 -15.27
C LEU A 280 -20.87 -3.74 -13.99
N SER A 281 -21.31 -2.68 -13.31
CA SER A 281 -20.73 -2.23 -12.04
C SER A 281 -20.79 -3.32 -10.97
N THR A 282 -21.92 -4.04 -10.88
CA THR A 282 -22.10 -5.14 -9.93
C THR A 282 -21.18 -6.32 -10.24
N LYS A 283 -21.06 -6.69 -11.52
CA LYS A 283 -20.10 -7.73 -11.97
C LYS A 283 -18.67 -7.36 -11.66
N LEU A 284 -18.28 -6.12 -11.95
CA LEU A 284 -16.93 -5.61 -11.72
C LEU A 284 -16.55 -5.51 -10.23
N GLN A 285 -17.50 -5.16 -9.37
CA GLN A 285 -17.31 -5.22 -7.92
C GLN A 285 -17.04 -6.65 -7.43
N ASN A 286 -17.73 -7.64 -8.01
CA ASN A 286 -17.59 -9.05 -7.63
C ASN A 286 -16.31 -9.68 -8.19
N GLU A 287 -15.84 -9.29 -9.38
CA GLU A 287 -14.70 -9.92 -10.05
C GLU A 287 -13.36 -9.19 -9.78
N LEU A 288 -13.37 -8.00 -9.17
CA LEU A 288 -12.17 -7.17 -8.96
C LEU A 288 -11.34 -6.93 -10.26
N ASN A 289 -11.95 -7.06 -11.40
CA ASN A 289 -11.29 -7.00 -12.69
C ASN A 289 -11.41 -5.61 -13.30
N ILE A 290 -10.50 -4.71 -12.89
CA ILE A 290 -10.50 -3.28 -13.30
C ILE A 290 -10.25 -3.13 -14.82
N GLN A 291 -9.69 -4.14 -15.50
CA GLN A 291 -9.43 -4.05 -16.93
C GLN A 291 -10.70 -4.04 -17.80
N GLU A 292 -11.81 -4.60 -17.30
CA GLU A 292 -13.10 -4.60 -18.00
C GLU A 292 -13.92 -3.31 -17.80
N ILE A 293 -13.51 -2.43 -16.88
CA ILE A 293 -14.18 -1.11 -16.67
C ILE A 293 -13.85 -0.12 -17.82
N VAL A 294 -12.88 -0.41 -18.66
CA VAL A 294 -12.30 0.52 -19.66
C VAL A 294 -12.74 0.23 -21.09
N LEU A 295 -13.48 -0.82 -21.33
CA LEU A 295 -14.09 -1.12 -22.63
C LEU A 295 -15.58 -0.76 -22.63
#